data_a9e7db30fcefe5680ab17bbdaaf4823b
#
_entry.id   a9e7db30fcefe5680ab17bbdaaf4823b
#
_cell.length_a   1.000
_cell.length_b   1.000
_cell.length_c   1.000
_cell.angle_alpha   90.00
_cell.angle_beta   90.00
_cell.angle_gamma   90.00
#
_symmetry.space_group_name_H-M   'P 1'
#
loop_
_entity.id
_entity.type
_entity.pdbx_description
1 polymer ?
#
loop_
_entity_poly.entity_id
_entity_poly.type
_entity_poly.pdbx_seq_one_letter_code
_entity_poly.pdbx_strand_id
1 'polypeptide(L)'
;MVLINTAEAAKADFIEVRLDLLDAEANLKELVESTKLPLIATHKMASESGFSSHTEAERRQSLISAAEGGFEYIDLDLSRPTLMDMVGQIKQLGAKPIVSYHKTDASLSRAAMERVLEQEIAAGAVVCKIVVAAKKIEDNLSVLNFVASHSAKAKLVCFCMGEAGKTSRLLSPLFGAYFTFASLEKGDETASGQMSVGEMRALYEVLGAK
;
A
#
# COMPACT_ATOMS: atom_id res chain seq x y z
N MET A 1 1.40 -18.82 7.20
CA MET A 1 1.49 -19.92 6.21
C MET A 1 0.16 -20.10 5.43
N VAL A 2 -0.98 -20.39 6.06
CA VAL A 2 -2.27 -20.61 5.35
C VAL A 2 -2.64 -19.41 4.49
N LEU A 3 -2.59 -18.17 5.02
CA LEU A 3 -2.93 -16.95 4.28
C LEU A 3 -2.01 -16.68 3.07
N ILE A 4 -0.73 -17.01 3.17
CA ILE A 4 0.22 -16.88 2.06
C ILE A 4 -0.16 -17.81 0.92
N ASN A 5 -0.42 -19.10 1.23
CA ASN A 5 -0.84 -20.07 0.21
C ASN A 5 -2.16 -19.66 -0.46
N THR A 6 -3.09 -19.09 0.31
CA THR A 6 -4.36 -18.56 -0.25
C THR A 6 -4.11 -17.38 -1.18
N ALA A 7 -3.19 -16.46 -0.84
CA ALA A 7 -2.82 -15.33 -1.69
C ALA A 7 -2.18 -15.80 -3.01
N GLU A 8 -1.27 -16.78 -2.95
CA GLU A 8 -0.66 -17.39 -4.15
C GLU A 8 -1.70 -18.09 -5.04
N ALA A 9 -2.59 -18.87 -4.43
CA ALA A 9 -3.68 -19.54 -5.15
C ALA A 9 -4.65 -18.55 -5.82
N ALA A 10 -4.89 -17.39 -5.17
CA ALA A 10 -5.68 -16.30 -5.72
C ALA A 10 -4.90 -15.47 -6.78
N LYS A 11 -3.64 -15.84 -7.07
CA LYS A 11 -2.74 -15.15 -8.02
C LYS A 11 -2.48 -13.69 -7.65
N ALA A 12 -2.27 -13.39 -6.38
CA ALA A 12 -1.77 -12.09 -5.96
C ALA A 12 -0.37 -11.84 -6.56
N ASP A 13 -0.05 -10.57 -6.85
CA ASP A 13 1.27 -10.17 -7.36
C ASP A 13 2.23 -9.76 -6.22
N PHE A 14 1.66 -9.34 -5.08
CA PHE A 14 2.34 -8.90 -3.86
C PHE A 14 1.54 -9.36 -2.65
N ILE A 15 2.19 -9.49 -1.52
CA ILE A 15 1.51 -9.73 -0.22
C ILE A 15 1.89 -8.62 0.74
N GLU A 16 0.91 -7.84 1.21
CA GLU A 16 1.10 -6.91 2.31
C GLU A 16 0.94 -7.63 3.64
N VAL A 17 1.93 -7.48 4.51
CA VAL A 17 1.92 -8.00 5.88
C VAL A 17 1.77 -6.82 6.84
N ARG A 18 0.64 -6.78 7.56
CA ARG A 18 0.33 -5.79 8.58
C ARG A 18 1.01 -6.17 9.88
N LEU A 19 2.20 -5.59 10.12
CA LEU A 19 3.00 -5.87 11.32
C LEU A 19 2.30 -5.44 12.62
N ASP A 20 1.42 -4.46 12.54
CA ASP A 20 0.60 -4.00 13.68
C ASP A 20 -0.53 -4.98 14.05
N LEU A 21 -0.77 -6.00 13.24
CA LEU A 21 -1.75 -7.07 13.47
C LEU A 21 -1.11 -8.43 13.70
N LEU A 22 0.22 -8.54 13.57
CA LEU A 22 0.92 -9.79 13.82
C LEU A 22 1.13 -10.02 15.32
N ASP A 23 1.10 -11.29 15.71
CA ASP A 23 1.54 -11.70 17.02
C ASP A 23 3.03 -11.38 17.21
N ALA A 24 3.42 -11.01 18.43
CA ALA A 24 4.79 -10.61 18.79
C ALA A 24 5.83 -11.72 18.51
N GLU A 25 5.40 -12.97 18.41
CA GLU A 25 6.25 -14.14 18.15
C GLU A 25 6.39 -14.48 16.65
N ALA A 26 5.80 -13.71 15.76
CA ALA A 26 5.84 -14.00 14.32
C ALA A 26 7.27 -13.92 13.77
N ASN A 27 7.74 -15.02 13.18
CA ASN A 27 9.06 -15.09 12.55
C ASN A 27 9.01 -14.50 11.14
N LEU A 28 9.48 -13.26 11.00
CA LEU A 28 9.46 -12.53 9.72
C LEU A 28 10.30 -13.21 8.64
N LYS A 29 11.42 -13.85 9.01
CA LYS A 29 12.26 -14.59 8.06
C LYS A 29 11.54 -15.81 7.51
N GLU A 30 10.83 -16.53 8.35
CA GLU A 30 10.03 -17.69 7.92
C GLU A 30 8.91 -17.26 6.95
N LEU A 31 8.29 -16.09 7.16
CA LEU A 31 7.32 -15.55 6.23
C LEU A 31 7.95 -15.31 4.85
N VAL A 32 9.13 -14.71 4.78
CA VAL A 32 9.85 -14.46 3.53
C VAL A 32 10.21 -15.77 2.83
N GLU A 33 10.71 -16.76 3.57
CA GLU A 33 11.09 -18.07 3.03
C GLU A 33 9.88 -18.91 2.53
N SER A 34 8.66 -18.56 2.97
CA SER A 34 7.44 -19.30 2.66
C SER A 34 6.80 -18.96 1.31
N THR A 35 7.27 -17.90 0.62
CA THR A 35 6.71 -17.46 -0.66
C THR A 35 7.79 -16.90 -1.59
N LYS A 36 7.47 -16.91 -2.89
CA LYS A 36 8.28 -16.21 -3.91
C LYS A 36 7.72 -14.83 -4.27
N LEU A 37 6.53 -14.51 -3.76
CA LEU A 37 5.91 -13.20 -4.00
C LEU A 37 6.63 -12.12 -3.18
N PRO A 38 6.83 -10.93 -3.73
CA PRO A 38 7.38 -9.81 -2.98
C PRO A 38 6.48 -9.45 -1.81
N LEU A 39 7.07 -9.34 -0.62
CA LEU A 39 6.38 -8.94 0.59
C LEU A 39 6.51 -7.45 0.84
N ILE A 40 5.42 -6.82 1.24
CA ILE A 40 5.34 -5.43 1.70
C ILE A 40 5.12 -5.45 3.22
N ALA A 41 6.01 -4.86 4.00
CA ALA A 41 5.80 -4.66 5.43
C ALA A 41 5.14 -3.30 5.68
N THR A 42 4.01 -3.33 6.37
CA THR A 42 3.26 -2.13 6.76
C THR A 42 2.98 -2.16 8.26
N HIS A 43 3.29 -1.07 8.97
CA HIS A 43 2.98 -0.92 10.38
C HIS A 43 2.25 0.42 10.59
N LYS A 44 0.94 0.40 10.78
CA LYS A 44 0.11 1.59 11.02
C LYS A 44 -0.06 1.85 12.51
N MET A 45 0.02 3.13 12.89
CA MET A 45 -0.31 3.59 14.24
C MET A 45 -1.83 3.73 14.40
N ALA A 46 -2.34 3.71 15.62
CA ALA A 46 -3.77 3.92 15.90
C ALA A 46 -4.28 5.25 15.33
N SER A 47 -3.44 6.30 15.32
CA SER A 47 -3.74 7.61 14.69
C SER A 47 -3.86 7.56 13.16
N GLU A 48 -3.37 6.50 12.52
CA GLU A 48 -3.36 6.27 11.07
C GLU A 48 -4.32 5.14 10.67
N SER A 49 -5.35 4.89 11.46
CA SER A 49 -6.28 3.75 11.29
C SER A 49 -5.61 2.37 11.47
N GLY A 50 -4.52 2.32 12.21
CA GLY A 50 -3.92 1.07 12.69
C GLY A 50 -4.59 0.56 13.97
N PHE A 51 -4.22 -0.63 14.37
CA PHE A 51 -4.77 -1.30 15.58
C PHE A 51 -3.80 -1.31 16.74
N SER A 52 -2.56 -0.87 16.54
CA SER A 52 -1.48 -1.01 17.50
C SER A 52 -1.36 0.21 18.40
N SER A 53 -1.11 -0.07 19.69
CA SER A 53 -0.72 0.92 20.70
C SER A 53 0.82 1.09 20.77
N HIS A 54 1.56 0.55 19.80
CA HIS A 54 3.01 0.62 19.76
C HIS A 54 3.52 2.07 19.69
N THR A 55 4.66 2.30 20.29
CA THR A 55 5.39 3.56 20.19
C THR A 55 6.03 3.72 18.81
N GLU A 56 6.41 4.95 18.45
CA GLU A 56 7.16 5.18 17.20
C GLU A 56 8.49 4.43 17.15
N ALA A 57 9.13 4.21 18.29
CA ALA A 57 10.38 3.44 18.38
C ALA A 57 10.14 1.95 18.06
N GLU A 58 9.08 1.35 18.61
CA GLU A 58 8.71 -0.05 18.34
C GLU A 58 8.28 -0.22 16.87
N ARG A 59 7.48 0.71 16.33
CA ARG A 59 7.11 0.74 14.91
C ARG A 59 8.35 0.79 14.01
N ARG A 60 9.30 1.70 14.32
CA ARG A 60 10.56 1.81 13.60
C ARG A 60 11.33 0.50 13.63
N GLN A 61 11.48 -0.09 14.79
CA GLN A 61 12.21 -1.34 14.96
C GLN A 61 11.58 -2.48 14.16
N SER A 62 10.26 -2.63 14.20
CA SER A 62 9.57 -3.68 13.46
C SER A 62 9.74 -3.55 11.94
N LEU A 63 9.71 -2.33 11.40
CA LEU A 63 9.93 -2.08 9.96
C LEU A 63 11.40 -2.33 9.54
N ILE A 64 12.36 -1.99 10.41
CA ILE A 64 13.78 -2.31 10.19
C ILE A 64 13.97 -3.83 10.21
N SER A 65 13.43 -4.51 11.22
CA SER A 65 13.50 -5.98 11.32
C SER A 65 12.85 -6.68 10.11
N ALA A 66 11.78 -6.13 9.55
CA ALA A 66 11.19 -6.66 8.31
C ALA A 66 12.14 -6.49 7.11
N ALA A 67 12.81 -5.35 6.98
CA ALA A 67 13.81 -5.13 5.92
C ALA A 67 15.01 -6.08 6.08
N GLU A 68 15.53 -6.24 7.30
CA GLU A 68 16.60 -7.20 7.62
C GLU A 68 16.17 -8.65 7.37
N GLY A 69 14.89 -8.97 7.61
CA GLY A 69 14.28 -10.28 7.35
C GLY A 69 14.08 -10.60 5.87
N GLY A 70 14.26 -9.63 4.97
CA GLY A 70 14.18 -9.83 3.52
C GLY A 70 12.86 -9.39 2.88
N PHE A 71 12.03 -8.62 3.55
CA PHE A 71 10.88 -7.98 2.91
C PHE A 71 11.34 -7.06 1.79
N GLU A 72 10.72 -7.16 0.62
CA GLU A 72 11.14 -6.39 -0.55
C GLU A 72 10.72 -4.92 -0.46
N TYR A 73 9.56 -4.65 0.14
CA TYR A 73 9.01 -3.30 0.27
C TYR A 73 8.69 -2.98 1.73
N ILE A 74 8.93 -1.72 2.12
CA ILE A 74 8.60 -1.18 3.45
C ILE A 74 7.75 0.09 3.29
N ASP A 75 6.53 0.08 3.81
CA ASP A 75 5.59 1.23 3.77
C ASP A 75 5.93 2.20 4.92
N LEU A 76 6.26 3.43 4.55
CA LEU A 76 6.62 4.53 5.45
C LEU A 76 5.65 5.70 5.23
N ASP A 77 4.99 6.14 6.28
CA ASP A 77 4.08 7.30 6.19
C ASP A 77 4.86 8.61 5.96
N LEU A 78 4.38 9.45 5.04
CA LEU A 78 5.00 10.72 4.65
C LEU A 78 5.11 11.70 5.82
N SER A 79 4.20 11.65 6.79
CA SER A 79 4.16 12.57 7.93
C SER A 79 5.21 12.27 9.02
N ARG A 80 5.98 11.19 8.89
CA ARG A 80 6.96 10.79 9.92
C ARG A 80 8.08 11.80 10.09
N PRO A 81 8.39 12.21 11.32
CA PRO A 81 9.53 13.12 11.58
C PRO A 81 10.88 12.53 11.15
N THR A 82 11.01 11.19 11.20
CA THR A 82 12.25 10.46 10.90
C THR A 82 12.27 9.86 9.50
N LEU A 83 11.37 10.29 8.60
CA LEU A 83 11.16 9.67 7.28
C LEU A 83 12.46 9.55 6.46
N MET A 84 13.23 10.63 6.34
CA MET A 84 14.44 10.65 5.50
C MET A 84 15.49 9.66 6.02
N ASP A 85 15.68 9.57 7.33
CA ASP A 85 16.60 8.62 7.95
C ASP A 85 16.14 7.18 7.73
N MET A 86 14.82 6.93 7.88
CA MET A 86 14.23 5.62 7.64
C MET A 86 14.38 5.19 6.19
N VAL A 87 14.08 6.07 5.23
CA VAL A 87 14.26 5.79 3.81
C VAL A 87 15.71 5.43 3.49
N GLY A 88 16.67 6.18 4.04
CA GLY A 88 18.11 5.88 3.88
C GLY A 88 18.48 4.51 4.44
N GLN A 89 18.02 4.19 5.62
CA GLN A 89 18.28 2.93 6.32
C GLN A 89 17.68 1.73 5.58
N ILE A 90 16.41 1.83 5.16
CA ILE A 90 15.72 0.79 4.40
C ILE A 90 16.44 0.48 3.08
N LYS A 91 16.90 1.52 2.37
CA LYS A 91 17.68 1.34 1.13
C LYS A 91 19.03 0.67 1.38
N GLN A 92 19.72 1.01 2.48
CA GLN A 92 20.99 0.36 2.85
C GLN A 92 20.81 -1.13 3.15
N LEU A 93 19.66 -1.53 3.68
CA LEU A 93 19.27 -2.92 3.92
C LEU A 93 18.81 -3.65 2.65
N GLY A 94 18.79 -2.97 1.50
CA GLY A 94 18.39 -3.55 0.21
C GLY A 94 16.89 -3.57 -0.05
N ALA A 95 16.06 -3.11 0.88
CA ALA A 95 14.62 -3.03 0.69
C ALA A 95 14.20 -1.72 -0.02
N LYS A 96 13.00 -1.71 -0.56
CA LYS A 96 12.43 -0.62 -1.37
C LYS A 96 11.41 0.18 -0.56
N PRO A 97 11.65 1.46 -0.22
CA PRO A 97 10.68 2.26 0.50
C PRO A 97 9.48 2.61 -0.37
N ILE A 98 8.28 2.30 0.13
CA ILE A 98 7.03 2.91 -0.29
C ILE A 98 6.83 4.10 0.65
N VAL A 99 6.75 5.32 0.12
CA VAL A 99 6.33 6.46 0.94
C VAL A 99 4.85 6.67 0.69
N SER A 100 4.06 6.71 1.77
CA SER A 100 2.61 6.71 1.68
C SER A 100 1.97 7.92 2.35
N TYR A 101 0.95 8.47 1.71
CA TYR A 101 0.09 9.52 2.24
C TYR A 101 -1.37 9.06 2.23
N HIS A 102 -2.07 9.25 3.35
CA HIS A 102 -3.48 8.88 3.50
C HIS A 102 -4.31 10.09 3.93
N LYS A 103 -5.34 10.43 3.15
CA LYS A 103 -6.38 11.42 3.51
C LYS A 103 -7.72 10.72 3.61
N THR A 104 -8.06 10.27 4.82
CA THR A 104 -9.20 9.35 5.06
C THR A 104 -10.54 10.04 5.20
N ASP A 105 -10.57 11.38 5.31
CA ASP A 105 -11.77 12.19 5.57
C ASP A 105 -12.21 13.02 4.36
N ALA A 106 -11.39 13.13 3.31
CA ALA A 106 -11.68 13.95 2.14
C ALA A 106 -10.95 13.49 0.88
N SER A 107 -11.45 13.90 -0.28
CA SER A 107 -10.70 13.91 -1.53
C SER A 107 -9.66 15.03 -1.54
N LEU A 108 -8.70 14.96 -2.45
CA LEU A 108 -7.71 16.00 -2.69
C LEU A 108 -7.91 16.65 -4.07
N SER A 109 -7.59 17.93 -4.16
CA SER A 109 -7.44 18.57 -5.47
C SER A 109 -6.21 18.01 -6.20
N ARG A 110 -6.21 18.09 -7.55
CA ARG A 110 -5.05 17.67 -8.37
C ARG A 110 -3.75 18.34 -7.88
N ALA A 111 -3.74 19.65 -7.66
CA ALA A 111 -2.56 20.38 -7.18
C ALA A 111 -2.09 19.92 -5.79
N ALA A 112 -3.01 19.45 -4.93
CA ALA A 112 -2.62 18.88 -3.64
C ALA A 112 -1.99 17.49 -3.81
N MET A 113 -2.51 16.63 -4.68
CA MET A 113 -1.90 15.34 -5.00
C MET A 113 -0.53 15.50 -5.65
N GLU A 114 -0.35 16.50 -6.54
CA GLU A 114 0.96 16.82 -7.14
C GLU A 114 2.00 17.19 -6.09
N ARG A 115 1.64 18.04 -5.13
CA ARG A 115 2.55 18.39 -4.00
C ARG A 115 2.91 17.18 -3.15
N VAL A 116 1.96 16.31 -2.86
CA VAL A 116 2.23 15.06 -2.11
C VAL A 116 3.19 14.17 -2.90
N LEU A 117 2.94 13.95 -4.17
CA LEU A 117 3.81 13.16 -5.04
C LEU A 117 5.26 13.71 -5.08
N GLU A 118 5.41 15.03 -5.19
CA GLU A 118 6.71 15.69 -5.16
C GLU A 118 7.43 15.48 -3.82
N GLN A 119 6.70 15.54 -2.71
CA GLN A 119 7.26 15.27 -1.37
C GLN A 119 7.69 13.80 -1.22
N GLU A 120 6.90 12.84 -1.69
CA GLU A 120 7.25 11.42 -1.67
C GLU A 120 8.49 11.12 -2.52
N ILE A 121 8.57 11.71 -3.72
CA ILE A 121 9.77 11.61 -4.59
C ILE A 121 10.98 12.23 -3.90
N ALA A 122 10.84 13.44 -3.35
CA ALA A 122 11.94 14.13 -2.66
C ALA A 122 12.40 13.38 -1.40
N ALA A 123 11.50 12.67 -0.71
CA ALA A 123 11.85 11.77 0.39
C ALA A 123 12.62 10.52 -0.06
N GLY A 124 12.69 10.27 -1.37
CA GLY A 124 13.42 9.13 -1.94
C GLY A 124 12.59 7.86 -2.05
N ALA A 125 11.26 7.96 -2.16
CA ALA A 125 10.39 6.84 -2.43
C ALA A 125 10.82 6.05 -3.68
N VAL A 126 10.76 4.73 -3.60
CA VAL A 126 10.82 3.85 -4.78
C VAL A 126 9.41 3.67 -5.36
N VAL A 127 8.42 3.66 -4.48
CA VAL A 127 6.99 3.68 -4.83
C VAL A 127 6.34 4.82 -4.06
N CYS A 128 5.61 5.68 -4.75
CA CYS A 128 4.77 6.73 -4.18
C CYS A 128 3.35 6.22 -3.99
N LYS A 129 2.75 6.43 -2.80
CA LYS A 129 1.42 5.89 -2.49
C LYS A 129 0.50 6.99 -1.93
N ILE A 130 -0.50 7.38 -2.69
CA ILE A 130 -1.49 8.39 -2.32
C ILE A 130 -2.87 7.77 -2.23
N VAL A 131 -3.44 7.72 -1.03
CA VAL A 131 -4.78 7.20 -0.79
C VAL A 131 -5.67 8.30 -0.24
N VAL A 132 -6.80 8.56 -0.89
CA VAL A 132 -7.75 9.61 -0.49
C VAL A 132 -9.14 9.02 -0.28
N ALA A 133 -10.03 9.69 0.44
CA ALA A 133 -11.41 9.24 0.57
C ALA A 133 -12.26 9.68 -0.64
N ALA A 134 -13.11 8.79 -1.16
CA ALA A 134 -14.22 9.18 -2.04
C ALA A 134 -15.49 9.35 -1.22
N LYS A 135 -16.16 10.49 -1.37
CA LYS A 135 -17.50 10.76 -0.81
C LYS A 135 -18.60 10.49 -1.83
N LYS A 136 -18.26 10.58 -3.11
CA LYS A 136 -19.15 10.33 -4.25
C LYS A 136 -18.37 9.66 -5.38
N ILE A 137 -19.08 9.04 -6.30
CA ILE A 137 -18.47 8.26 -7.38
C ILE A 137 -17.58 9.10 -8.29
N GLU A 138 -17.89 10.40 -8.48
CA GLU A 138 -17.14 11.30 -9.33
C GLU A 138 -15.74 11.64 -8.78
N ASP A 139 -15.50 11.46 -7.47
CA ASP A 139 -14.18 11.69 -6.86
C ASP A 139 -13.10 10.78 -7.47
N ASN A 140 -13.51 9.59 -7.95
CA ASN A 140 -12.62 8.65 -8.63
C ASN A 140 -12.01 9.22 -9.93
N LEU A 141 -12.74 10.09 -10.64
CA LEU A 141 -12.26 10.66 -11.90
C LEU A 141 -11.01 11.51 -11.71
N SER A 142 -10.96 12.27 -10.61
CA SER A 142 -9.79 13.09 -10.28
C SER A 142 -8.55 12.24 -10.04
N VAL A 143 -8.72 11.12 -9.33
CA VAL A 143 -7.63 10.18 -9.03
C VAL A 143 -7.19 9.42 -10.28
N LEU A 144 -8.10 8.88 -11.09
CA LEU A 144 -7.77 8.17 -12.31
C LEU A 144 -7.05 9.07 -13.34
N ASN A 145 -7.52 10.31 -13.49
CA ASN A 145 -6.84 11.32 -14.32
C ASN A 145 -5.44 11.66 -13.79
N PHE A 146 -5.30 11.72 -12.45
CA PHE A 146 -4.01 11.95 -11.81
C PHE A 146 -3.03 10.81 -12.09
N VAL A 147 -3.47 9.56 -11.92
CA VAL A 147 -2.67 8.37 -12.23
C VAL A 147 -2.22 8.39 -13.69
N ALA A 148 -3.16 8.54 -14.64
CA ALA A 148 -2.86 8.57 -16.07
C ALA A 148 -1.83 9.63 -16.46
N SER A 149 -1.82 10.78 -15.75
CA SER A 149 -0.93 11.91 -16.04
C SER A 149 0.46 11.77 -15.38
N HIS A 150 0.60 10.97 -14.31
CA HIS A 150 1.80 10.97 -13.46
C HIS A 150 2.49 9.60 -13.35
N SER A 151 1.88 8.51 -13.80
CA SER A 151 2.47 7.16 -13.74
C SER A 151 3.81 7.03 -14.49
N ALA A 152 4.09 7.88 -15.47
CA ALA A 152 5.38 7.93 -16.14
C ALA A 152 6.49 8.63 -15.31
N LYS A 153 6.13 9.42 -14.28
CA LYS A 153 7.11 10.15 -13.44
C LYS A 153 7.65 9.30 -12.30
N ALA A 154 6.83 8.39 -11.76
CA ALA A 154 7.16 7.55 -10.62
C ALA A 154 6.33 6.27 -10.64
N LYS A 155 6.80 5.21 -9.95
CA LYS A 155 5.94 4.08 -9.60
C LYS A 155 4.87 4.59 -8.63
N LEU A 156 3.68 4.85 -9.15
CA LEU A 156 2.59 5.49 -8.41
C LEU A 156 1.50 4.49 -8.07
N VAL A 157 1.14 4.42 -6.79
CA VAL A 157 -0.07 3.78 -6.28
C VAL A 157 -1.02 4.88 -5.86
N CYS A 158 -2.16 5.02 -6.53
CA CYS A 158 -3.11 6.07 -6.17
C CYS A 158 -4.54 5.61 -6.46
N PHE A 159 -5.40 5.67 -5.43
CA PHE A 159 -6.82 5.31 -5.52
C PHE A 159 -7.60 5.94 -4.37
N CYS A 160 -8.92 5.89 -4.48
CA CYS A 160 -9.81 6.28 -3.39
C CYS A 160 -10.14 5.09 -2.48
N MET A 161 -10.31 5.36 -1.19
CA MET A 161 -10.90 4.46 -0.22
C MET A 161 -12.39 4.77 0.01
N GLY A 162 -13.10 3.87 0.72
CA GLY A 162 -14.54 3.96 0.93
C GLY A 162 -15.34 3.25 -0.17
N GLU A 163 -16.62 3.01 0.08
CA GLU A 163 -17.50 2.31 -0.87
C GLU A 163 -17.57 3.01 -2.24
N ALA A 164 -17.65 4.34 -2.23
CA ALA A 164 -17.63 5.14 -3.45
C ALA A 164 -16.26 5.09 -4.17
N GLY A 165 -15.19 4.69 -3.47
CA GLY A 165 -13.83 4.63 -3.98
C GLY A 165 -13.46 3.34 -4.72
N LYS A 166 -14.31 2.31 -4.67
CA LYS A 166 -14.05 1.00 -5.32
C LYS A 166 -13.66 1.12 -6.79
N THR A 167 -14.27 2.06 -7.50
CA THR A 167 -14.02 2.28 -8.94
C THR A 167 -12.55 2.61 -9.22
N SER A 168 -11.96 3.58 -8.52
CA SER A 168 -10.56 3.93 -8.75
C SER A 168 -9.60 2.89 -8.18
N ARG A 169 -9.95 2.21 -7.09
CA ARG A 169 -9.17 1.09 -6.57
C ARG A 169 -9.06 -0.04 -7.60
N LEU A 170 -10.15 -0.39 -8.25
CA LEU A 170 -10.16 -1.38 -9.31
C LEU A 170 -9.43 -0.88 -10.57
N LEU A 171 -9.73 0.34 -11.03
CA LEU A 171 -9.31 0.79 -12.36
C LEU A 171 -7.91 1.43 -12.37
N SER A 172 -7.37 1.90 -11.24
CA SER A 172 -6.08 2.62 -11.24
C SER A 172 -4.93 1.86 -11.91
N PRO A 173 -4.77 0.52 -11.79
CA PRO A 173 -3.74 -0.19 -12.54
C PRO A 173 -3.90 -0.09 -14.06
N LEU A 174 -5.14 -0.07 -14.57
CA LEU A 174 -5.43 0.08 -16.00
C LEU A 174 -5.08 1.49 -16.53
N PHE A 175 -4.98 2.47 -15.63
CA PHE A 175 -4.56 3.83 -15.94
C PHE A 175 -3.07 4.07 -15.67
N GLY A 176 -2.31 3.02 -15.32
CA GLY A 176 -0.87 3.05 -15.14
C GLY A 176 -0.39 3.08 -13.70
N ALA A 177 -1.26 2.89 -12.71
CA ALA A 177 -0.79 2.70 -11.34
C ALA A 177 0.06 1.41 -11.23
N TYR A 178 1.08 1.46 -10.37
CA TYR A 178 2.05 0.37 -10.25
C TYR A 178 1.42 -0.92 -9.70
N PHE A 179 0.53 -0.80 -8.72
CA PHE A 179 -0.36 -1.85 -8.22
C PHE A 179 -1.54 -1.22 -7.46
N THR A 180 -2.45 -2.06 -6.98
CA THR A 180 -3.56 -1.69 -6.09
C THR A 180 -3.67 -2.68 -4.94
N PHE A 181 -4.58 -2.45 -4.01
CA PHE A 181 -4.78 -3.28 -2.83
C PHE A 181 -6.15 -3.96 -2.83
N ALA A 182 -6.15 -5.25 -2.56
CA ALA A 182 -7.32 -6.09 -2.37
C ALA A 182 -7.27 -6.78 -0.99
N SER A 183 -8.41 -7.21 -0.47
CA SER A 183 -8.45 -8.17 0.65
C SER A 183 -8.16 -9.58 0.14
N LEU A 184 -7.73 -10.47 1.02
CA LEU A 184 -7.49 -11.86 0.64
C LEU A 184 -8.80 -12.54 0.26
N GLU A 185 -9.77 -12.48 1.17
CA GLU A 185 -11.14 -12.96 0.97
C GLU A 185 -12.15 -11.88 1.37
N LYS A 186 -13.42 -12.12 1.05
CA LYS A 186 -14.49 -11.26 1.50
C LYS A 186 -14.69 -11.42 3.01
N GLY A 187 -14.64 -10.32 3.74
CA GLY A 187 -14.67 -10.28 5.20
C GLY A 187 -13.31 -10.02 5.84
N ASP A 188 -12.21 -10.11 5.06
CA ASP A 188 -10.85 -9.83 5.52
C ASP A 188 -10.39 -8.40 5.20
N GLU A 189 -11.33 -7.50 4.88
CA GLU A 189 -11.00 -6.14 4.49
C GLU A 189 -10.33 -5.38 5.63
N THR A 190 -9.12 -4.88 5.39
CA THR A 190 -8.37 -4.03 6.33
C THR A 190 -8.65 -2.54 6.11
N ALA A 191 -9.38 -2.20 5.06
CA ALA A 191 -9.79 -0.83 4.74
C ALA A 191 -11.12 -0.82 3.98
N SER A 192 -11.96 0.18 4.24
CA SER A 192 -13.24 0.35 3.56
C SER A 192 -13.09 0.45 2.04
N GLY A 193 -13.98 -0.21 1.31
CA GLY A 193 -13.97 -0.24 -0.16
C GLY A 193 -12.94 -1.20 -0.76
N GLN A 194 -12.35 -2.12 0.00
CA GLN A 194 -11.63 -3.24 -0.58
C GLN A 194 -12.59 -4.24 -1.22
N MET A 195 -12.11 -4.90 -2.26
CA MET A 195 -12.67 -6.09 -2.88
C MET A 195 -11.66 -7.22 -2.68
N SER A 196 -12.10 -8.46 -2.71
CA SER A 196 -11.18 -9.59 -2.65
C SER A 196 -10.34 -9.69 -3.94
N VAL A 197 -9.16 -10.34 -3.84
CA VAL A 197 -8.31 -10.61 -5.00
C VAL A 197 -9.10 -11.35 -6.09
N GLY A 198 -9.90 -12.34 -5.70
CA GLY A 198 -10.73 -13.12 -6.62
C GLY A 198 -11.76 -12.26 -7.37
N GLU A 199 -12.48 -11.36 -6.67
CA GLU A 199 -13.43 -10.43 -7.29
C GLU A 199 -12.70 -9.50 -8.27
N MET A 200 -11.56 -8.94 -7.89
CA MET A 200 -10.81 -8.04 -8.77
C MET A 200 -10.28 -8.77 -10.01
N ARG A 201 -9.76 -9.98 -9.87
CA ARG A 201 -9.29 -10.80 -10.99
C ARG A 201 -10.43 -11.10 -11.98
N ALA A 202 -11.60 -11.49 -11.49
CA ALA A 202 -12.77 -11.74 -12.35
C ALA A 202 -13.19 -10.48 -13.14
N LEU A 203 -13.13 -9.30 -12.50
CA LEU A 203 -13.44 -8.04 -13.18
C LEU A 203 -12.37 -7.69 -14.22
N TYR A 204 -11.09 -7.90 -13.96
CA TYR A 204 -10.02 -7.69 -14.93
C TYR A 204 -10.15 -8.63 -16.14
N GLU A 205 -10.55 -9.88 -15.95
CA GLU A 205 -10.85 -10.81 -17.06
C GLU A 205 -11.98 -10.28 -17.94
N VAL A 206 -13.07 -9.79 -17.34
CA VAL A 206 -14.20 -9.18 -18.07
C VAL A 206 -13.76 -7.93 -18.84
N LEU A 207 -12.86 -7.13 -18.28
CA LEU A 207 -12.30 -5.92 -18.91
C LEU A 207 -11.22 -6.22 -19.96
N GLY A 208 -10.83 -7.49 -20.13
CA GLY A 208 -9.76 -7.89 -21.05
C GLY A 208 -8.37 -7.44 -20.59
N ALA A 209 -8.21 -7.11 -19.29
CA ALA A 209 -6.95 -6.75 -18.69
C ALA A 209 -6.19 -8.01 -18.22
N LYS A 210 -4.86 -7.99 -18.36
CA LYS A 210 -4.00 -9.10 -17.93
C LYS A 210 -3.28 -8.74 -16.64
#